data_19e47153e99b18fb3dbdd983c477e630
#
_entry.id   19e47153e99b18fb3dbdd983c477e630
#
_cell.length_a   1.000
_cell.length_b   1.000
_cell.length_c   1.000
_cell.angle_alpha   90.00
_cell.angle_beta   90.00
_cell.angle_gamma   90.00
#
_symmetry.space_group_name_H-M   'P 1'
#
loop_
_entity.id
_entity.type
_entity.pdbx_description
1 polymer ?
#
loop_
_entity_poly.entity_id
_entity_poly.type
_entity_poly.pdbx_seq_one_letter_code
_entity_poly.pdbx_strand_id
1 'polypeptide(L)'
;MTIRKPFSAHRLLTLAALLAALPAAAAPDNITDLGTLKSDNSSHSDANAISADGSVVAGLAQSDSDFFSRASVWSGSGWSNKTDLGTLKNDNSGFSTAQAVSRDGSVVAGQAERDIGEPHAAIWSGSGWSTKTDLGTLRSDNSGRSEVRAVSDDASVVVGNAQHDNDPYSEHATVWSGSGWTTKTDLGTLSSDNSGWSQAYAVSGDGSVIVGDSRSDFAYVDERATVWSGSGWSTKTDLGTLKADNSAGSEAYAVSGDGLLVAGRAATDNGETHATVWSGNNWGTKTDLGTLKADNSGGSAAWAVSSDGNFAVGFSFNDEDDTRAVVWNLRNLNNARPTDTANTRASLSPLSADTASLLAQRARAAENLLGGCRADGGKFCYSAGYRRDIGHGASSRGADFAFGYGFTDNFDAAVSLAVPARAEENGSHRLKSGVGIGLSARLHNGAGWYAVPAAAFETDKNRIRRPHLNGTESPENTVRTKGRAYSLTAGRDYGTPGEKTLGWYAALRRTEAERPSYSEDAGLSFPFAYGAAKLKETSLAAGIKGRLPLIGKLAWYGNAEVAQRVGGGKAHFTAEAPFFGKYETERETSRTRPSVQTGVDYAFSPSAVLSLGGYVGRNAFSGTDKGMFLKLNGKF
;
A
#
# COMPACT_ATOMS: atom_id res chain seq x y z
N MET A 1 -39.31 -48.36 -30.26
CA MET A 1 -38.16 -48.55 -31.14
C MET A 1 -37.65 -47.16 -31.54
N THR A 2 -36.75 -46.57 -30.76
CA THR A 2 -36.24 -45.21 -30.98
C THR A 2 -34.74 -45.26 -30.80
N ILE A 3 -34.04 -45.09 -31.88
CA ILE A 3 -32.59 -45.19 -32.01
C ILE A 3 -31.93 -43.92 -31.44
N ARG A 4 -31.11 -44.07 -30.42
CA ARG A 4 -30.21 -43.01 -29.94
C ARG A 4 -28.94 -42.96 -30.80
N LYS A 5 -28.64 -41.80 -31.38
CA LYS A 5 -27.35 -41.52 -32.04
C LYS A 5 -26.22 -41.36 -31.01
N PRO A 6 -25.01 -41.85 -31.25
CA PRO A 6 -23.89 -41.69 -30.31
C PRO A 6 -23.31 -40.29 -30.39
N PHE A 7 -23.00 -39.74 -29.22
CA PHE A 7 -22.24 -38.48 -29.06
C PHE A 7 -20.79 -38.70 -29.54
N SER A 8 -20.36 -37.84 -30.44
CA SER A 8 -19.04 -37.87 -31.05
C SER A 8 -17.95 -37.47 -30.03
N ALA A 9 -16.95 -38.35 -29.85
CA ALA A 9 -15.80 -38.21 -28.98
C ALA A 9 -14.78 -37.09 -29.40
N HIS A 10 -15.10 -36.32 -30.45
CA HIS A 10 -14.20 -35.28 -31.00
C HIS A 10 -14.25 -33.91 -30.29
N ARG A 11 -15.18 -33.69 -29.35
CA ARG A 11 -15.27 -32.43 -28.61
C ARG A 11 -14.58 -32.43 -27.22
N LEU A 12 -14.13 -33.59 -26.73
CA LEU A 12 -13.39 -33.69 -25.47
C LEU A 12 -11.87 -33.54 -25.62
N LEU A 13 -11.34 -33.79 -26.85
CA LEU A 13 -9.88 -33.62 -27.08
C LEU A 13 -9.45 -32.17 -27.35
N THR A 14 -10.39 -31.29 -27.75
CA THR A 14 -10.07 -29.85 -27.95
C THR A 14 -10.10 -29.03 -26.66
N LEU A 15 -10.78 -29.53 -25.59
CA LEU A 15 -10.78 -28.84 -24.29
C LEU A 15 -9.57 -29.21 -23.42
N ALA A 16 -8.98 -30.40 -23.60
CA ALA A 16 -7.77 -30.82 -22.89
C ALA A 16 -6.48 -30.17 -23.45
N ALA A 17 -6.50 -29.79 -24.75
CA ALA A 17 -5.35 -29.10 -25.36
C ALA A 17 -5.31 -27.59 -25.07
N LEU A 18 -6.42 -26.99 -24.61
CA LEU A 18 -6.45 -25.57 -24.22
C LEU A 18 -6.08 -25.32 -22.76
N LEU A 19 -6.00 -26.35 -21.90
CA LEU A 19 -5.53 -26.25 -20.52
C LEU A 19 -4.01 -26.48 -20.36
N ALA A 20 -3.32 -26.85 -21.43
CA ALA A 20 -1.89 -27.16 -21.37
C ALA A 20 -0.96 -26.02 -21.81
N ALA A 21 -1.50 -24.81 -22.02
CA ALA A 21 -0.71 -23.63 -22.39
C ALA A 21 -1.15 -22.38 -21.62
N LEU A 22 -1.25 -22.49 -20.28
CA LEU A 22 -1.03 -21.31 -19.46
C LEU A 22 0.49 -21.08 -19.47
N PRO A 23 0.99 -19.94 -19.96
CA PRO A 23 2.40 -19.63 -19.77
C PRO A 23 2.64 -19.69 -18.25
N ALA A 24 3.66 -20.45 -17.85
CA ALA A 24 4.20 -20.33 -16.50
C ALA A 24 4.33 -18.82 -16.25
N ALA A 25 3.73 -18.32 -15.17
CA ALA A 25 3.90 -16.92 -14.81
C ALA A 25 5.40 -16.67 -14.82
N ALA A 26 5.87 -15.77 -15.68
CA ALA A 26 7.27 -15.37 -15.70
C ALA A 26 7.62 -14.95 -14.28
N ALA A 27 8.72 -15.48 -13.74
CA ALA A 27 9.25 -15.03 -12.47
C ALA A 27 9.38 -13.49 -12.55
N PRO A 28 9.07 -12.74 -11.49
CA PRO A 28 9.21 -11.30 -11.51
C PRO A 28 10.66 -10.95 -11.89
N ASP A 29 10.85 -10.01 -12.82
CA ASP A 29 12.15 -9.60 -13.40
C ASP A 29 13.19 -9.12 -12.36
N ASN A 30 12.85 -9.09 -11.06
CA ASN A 30 13.64 -8.61 -9.94
C ASN A 30 14.09 -9.71 -8.94
N ILE A 31 13.96 -10.97 -9.29
CA ILE A 31 14.51 -12.09 -8.52
C ILE A 31 15.75 -12.63 -9.24
N THR A 32 16.87 -12.74 -8.49
CA THR A 32 18.11 -13.32 -8.98
C THR A 32 18.41 -14.61 -8.23
N ASP A 33 18.52 -15.73 -8.94
CA ASP A 33 19.05 -16.98 -8.41
C ASP A 33 20.57 -16.86 -8.30
N LEU A 34 21.09 -16.93 -7.08
CA LEU A 34 22.53 -16.87 -6.79
C LEU A 34 23.25 -18.19 -7.14
N GLY A 35 22.49 -19.27 -7.24
CA GLY A 35 22.99 -20.62 -7.55
C GLY A 35 23.88 -21.22 -6.47
N THR A 36 24.52 -22.34 -6.78
CA THR A 36 25.39 -23.11 -5.88
C THR A 36 26.84 -23.07 -6.32
N LEU A 37 27.74 -23.67 -5.53
CA LEU A 37 29.15 -23.89 -5.92
C LEU A 37 29.34 -25.11 -6.83
N LYS A 38 28.27 -25.89 -7.07
CA LYS A 38 28.35 -27.04 -7.98
C LYS A 38 28.47 -26.60 -9.43
N SER A 39 29.23 -27.35 -10.21
CA SER A 39 29.44 -27.07 -11.63
C SER A 39 28.16 -27.14 -12.46
N ASP A 40 27.18 -27.97 -12.05
CA ASP A 40 25.87 -28.11 -12.68
C ASP A 40 24.81 -27.19 -12.06
N ASN A 41 25.20 -26.35 -11.09
CA ASN A 41 24.31 -25.46 -10.33
C ASN A 41 23.15 -26.19 -9.61
N SER A 42 23.28 -27.50 -9.35
CA SER A 42 22.28 -28.30 -8.63
C SER A 42 22.38 -28.12 -7.12
N SER A 43 21.38 -28.69 -6.38
CA SER A 43 21.32 -28.68 -4.92
C SER A 43 20.94 -27.34 -4.30
N HIS A 44 21.33 -27.07 -3.05
CA HIS A 44 20.84 -25.93 -2.27
C HIS A 44 21.94 -24.91 -1.98
N SER A 45 21.49 -23.67 -1.81
CA SER A 45 22.25 -22.55 -1.27
C SER A 45 21.32 -21.65 -0.46
N ASP A 46 21.86 -21.03 0.58
CA ASP A 46 21.16 -20.06 1.42
C ASP A 46 21.98 -18.78 1.55
N ALA A 47 21.33 -17.63 1.45
CA ALA A 47 21.93 -16.33 1.69
C ALA A 47 21.56 -15.86 3.10
N ASN A 48 22.57 -15.64 3.96
CA ASN A 48 22.37 -15.27 5.36
C ASN A 48 22.61 -13.79 5.64
N ALA A 49 23.50 -13.14 4.89
CA ALA A 49 23.89 -11.75 5.10
C ALA A 49 24.24 -11.04 3.80
N ILE A 50 24.13 -9.72 3.81
CA ILE A 50 24.46 -8.85 2.68
C ILE A 50 25.16 -7.58 3.17
N SER A 51 26.20 -7.12 2.45
CA SER A 51 26.88 -5.85 2.74
C SER A 51 25.94 -4.64 2.53
N ALA A 52 26.27 -3.51 3.17
CA ALA A 52 25.38 -2.34 3.15
C ALA A 52 25.11 -1.76 1.75
N ASP A 53 26.05 -1.91 0.83
CA ASP A 53 25.92 -1.50 -0.57
C ASP A 53 25.31 -2.57 -1.48
N GLY A 54 25.02 -3.76 -0.93
CA GLY A 54 24.48 -4.89 -1.65
C GLY A 54 25.49 -5.61 -2.57
N SER A 55 26.77 -5.25 -2.56
CA SER A 55 27.77 -5.80 -3.47
C SER A 55 28.27 -7.19 -3.13
N VAL A 56 28.15 -7.59 -1.84
CA VAL A 56 28.60 -8.86 -1.28
C VAL A 56 27.45 -9.54 -0.56
N VAL A 57 27.11 -10.75 -0.98
CA VAL A 57 26.17 -11.65 -0.29
C VAL A 57 26.96 -12.81 0.30
N ALA A 58 26.74 -13.15 1.55
CA ALA A 58 27.38 -14.24 2.26
C ALA A 58 26.35 -15.28 2.74
N GLY A 59 26.74 -16.53 2.76
CA GLY A 59 25.84 -17.61 3.16
C GLY A 59 26.50 -18.98 3.06
N LEU A 60 25.76 -19.97 2.58
CA LEU A 60 26.27 -21.31 2.32
C LEU A 60 25.78 -21.83 0.98
N ALA A 61 26.56 -22.69 0.37
CA ALA A 61 26.17 -23.41 -0.83
C ALA A 61 26.85 -24.80 -0.89
N GLN A 62 26.19 -25.74 -1.52
CA GLN A 62 26.77 -27.04 -1.76
C GLN A 62 27.79 -26.99 -2.92
N SER A 63 28.94 -27.70 -2.76
CA SER A 63 30.01 -27.77 -3.75
C SER A 63 30.12 -29.17 -4.38
N ASP A 64 30.91 -29.29 -5.43
CA ASP A 64 31.23 -30.61 -6.04
C ASP A 64 32.20 -31.42 -5.20
N SER A 65 32.91 -30.81 -4.25
CA SER A 65 34.01 -31.44 -3.53
C SER A 65 33.57 -32.44 -2.45
N ASP A 66 32.38 -32.22 -1.85
CA ASP A 66 31.83 -33.11 -0.82
C ASP A 66 30.29 -32.90 -0.66
N PHE A 67 29.67 -33.68 0.27
CA PHE A 67 28.24 -33.59 0.56
C PHE A 67 27.89 -32.47 1.54
N PHE A 68 28.87 -31.75 2.05
CA PHE A 68 28.64 -30.68 3.03
C PHE A 68 28.48 -29.34 2.38
N SER A 69 27.69 -28.48 3.03
CA SER A 69 27.56 -27.06 2.63
C SER A 69 28.81 -26.29 3.01
N ARG A 70 29.18 -25.35 2.16
CA ARG A 70 30.39 -24.53 2.27
C ARG A 70 30.01 -23.07 2.47
N ALA A 71 30.67 -22.37 3.35
CA ALA A 71 30.61 -20.93 3.44
C ALA A 71 30.90 -20.31 2.07
N SER A 72 30.01 -19.50 1.57
CA SER A 72 30.01 -18.98 0.19
C SER A 72 29.82 -17.49 0.16
N VAL A 73 30.47 -16.86 -0.81
CA VAL A 73 30.24 -15.45 -1.16
C VAL A 73 29.81 -15.34 -2.62
N TRP A 74 28.78 -14.57 -2.86
CA TRP A 74 28.36 -14.13 -4.19
C TRP A 74 28.69 -12.64 -4.32
N SER A 75 29.38 -12.26 -5.39
CA SER A 75 29.85 -10.89 -5.61
C SER A 75 29.94 -10.53 -7.09
N GLY A 76 30.38 -9.30 -7.41
CA GLY A 76 30.53 -8.81 -8.77
C GLY A 76 29.18 -8.40 -9.38
N SER A 77 29.19 -8.09 -10.68
CA SER A 77 27.99 -7.63 -11.37
C SER A 77 26.91 -8.72 -11.38
N GLY A 78 25.75 -8.42 -10.78
CA GLY A 78 24.64 -9.38 -10.65
C GLY A 78 24.99 -10.62 -9.81
N TRP A 79 25.95 -10.50 -8.88
CA TRP A 79 26.45 -11.57 -8.00
C TRP A 79 26.90 -12.82 -8.73
N SER A 80 27.45 -12.63 -9.93
CA SER A 80 27.86 -13.75 -10.80
C SER A 80 29.13 -14.46 -10.35
N ASN A 81 29.96 -13.81 -9.51
CA ASN A 81 31.17 -14.42 -8.96
C ASN A 81 30.81 -15.20 -7.69
N LYS A 82 31.08 -16.51 -7.71
CA LYS A 82 30.86 -17.40 -6.60
C LYS A 82 32.22 -17.79 -5.99
N THR A 83 32.41 -17.60 -4.70
CA THR A 83 33.63 -17.89 -3.97
C THR A 83 33.33 -18.92 -2.88
N ASP A 84 33.98 -20.10 -2.95
CA ASP A 84 34.04 -21.05 -1.85
C ASP A 84 35.05 -20.54 -0.81
N LEU A 85 34.59 -20.23 0.38
CA LEU A 85 35.42 -19.74 1.47
C LEU A 85 36.20 -20.89 2.17
N GLY A 86 35.76 -22.12 1.95
CA GLY A 86 36.39 -23.30 2.50
C GLY A 86 36.17 -23.47 4.01
N THR A 87 37.00 -24.31 4.62
CA THR A 87 36.98 -24.60 6.06
C THR A 87 38.31 -24.26 6.72
N LEU A 88 38.42 -24.49 8.02
CA LEU A 88 39.68 -24.39 8.77
C LEU A 88 40.53 -25.67 8.68
N LYS A 89 40.07 -26.73 8.00
CA LYS A 89 40.86 -27.94 7.76
C LYS A 89 41.99 -27.71 6.77
N ASN A 90 43.10 -28.42 6.93
CA ASN A 90 44.24 -28.34 6.02
C ASN A 90 43.89 -28.80 4.60
N ASP A 91 43.02 -29.82 4.47
CA ASP A 91 42.54 -30.34 3.18
C ASP A 91 41.34 -29.55 2.64
N ASN A 92 40.88 -28.54 3.37
CA ASN A 92 39.73 -27.71 3.03
C ASN A 92 38.42 -28.49 2.84
N SER A 93 38.29 -29.71 3.39
CA SER A 93 37.05 -30.52 3.34
C SER A 93 36.08 -30.17 4.47
N GLY A 94 34.83 -30.70 4.39
CA GLY A 94 33.82 -30.62 5.47
C GLY A 94 32.95 -29.39 5.42
N PHE A 95 32.25 -29.12 6.53
CA PHE A 95 31.23 -28.10 6.65
C PHE A 95 31.80 -26.71 7.00
N SER A 96 31.23 -25.68 6.39
CA SER A 96 31.34 -24.30 6.85
C SER A 96 30.10 -23.50 6.46
N THR A 97 29.83 -22.44 7.19
CA THR A 97 28.71 -21.48 6.89
C THR A 97 29.17 -20.07 7.19
N ALA A 98 28.78 -19.11 6.34
CA ALA A 98 28.91 -17.69 6.60
C ALA A 98 27.57 -17.16 7.16
N GLN A 99 27.64 -16.48 8.30
CA GLN A 99 26.46 -15.97 9.01
C GLN A 99 26.37 -14.43 8.96
N ALA A 100 27.50 -13.75 8.87
CA ALA A 100 27.58 -12.31 8.90
C ALA A 100 28.60 -11.76 7.90
N VAL A 101 28.40 -10.52 7.49
CA VAL A 101 29.32 -9.76 6.62
C VAL A 101 29.43 -8.33 7.12
N SER A 102 30.65 -7.77 7.12
CA SER A 102 30.86 -6.36 7.48
C SER A 102 30.16 -5.40 6.53
N ARG A 103 29.94 -4.17 6.99
CA ARG A 103 29.23 -3.14 6.22
C ARG A 103 29.81 -2.93 4.80
N ASP A 104 31.13 -2.98 4.66
CA ASP A 104 31.88 -2.79 3.41
C ASP A 104 32.10 -4.10 2.62
N GLY A 105 31.64 -5.24 3.13
CA GLY A 105 31.81 -6.55 2.51
C GLY A 105 33.22 -7.15 2.61
N SER A 106 34.17 -6.49 3.30
CA SER A 106 35.58 -6.92 3.35
C SER A 106 35.82 -8.12 4.28
N VAL A 107 34.96 -8.30 5.27
CA VAL A 107 35.04 -9.38 6.28
C VAL A 107 33.76 -10.20 6.26
N VAL A 108 33.90 -11.51 6.16
CA VAL A 108 32.83 -12.49 6.30
C VAL A 108 33.13 -13.34 7.54
N ALA A 109 32.10 -13.61 8.33
CA ALA A 109 32.26 -14.35 9.58
C ALA A 109 31.19 -15.45 9.71
N GLY A 110 31.50 -16.51 10.43
CA GLY A 110 30.61 -17.64 10.59
C GLY A 110 31.23 -18.78 11.38
N GLN A 111 31.06 -20.01 10.89
CA GLN A 111 31.57 -21.24 11.53
C GLN A 111 32.20 -22.14 10.49
N ALA A 112 33.29 -22.87 10.87
CA ALA A 112 33.94 -23.83 10.01
C ALA A 112 34.50 -25.01 10.78
N GLU A 113 34.48 -26.21 10.16
CA GLU A 113 35.18 -27.38 10.65
C GLU A 113 36.70 -27.19 10.62
N ARG A 114 37.36 -27.80 11.55
CA ARG A 114 38.82 -27.87 11.68
C ARG A 114 39.30 -29.33 11.68
N ASP A 115 40.63 -29.55 11.62
CA ASP A 115 41.19 -30.91 11.53
C ASP A 115 40.85 -31.82 12.73
N ILE A 116 40.70 -31.25 13.91
CA ILE A 116 40.43 -31.98 15.15
C ILE A 116 39.37 -31.27 15.97
N GLY A 117 38.36 -32.00 16.44
CA GLY A 117 37.34 -31.49 17.38
C GLY A 117 36.12 -30.88 16.70
N GLU A 118 35.40 -30.09 17.47
CA GLU A 118 34.17 -29.39 17.07
C GLU A 118 34.47 -28.19 16.15
N PRO A 119 33.49 -27.74 15.37
CA PRO A 119 33.63 -26.54 14.55
C PRO A 119 33.90 -25.28 15.38
N HIS A 120 34.72 -24.38 14.84
CA HIS A 120 35.00 -23.07 15.44
C HIS A 120 34.39 -21.92 14.68
N ALA A 121 34.15 -20.83 15.39
CA ALA A 121 33.96 -19.49 14.86
C ALA A 121 35.12 -19.12 13.93
N ALA A 122 34.82 -18.69 12.73
CA ALA A 122 35.79 -18.43 11.67
C ALA A 122 35.54 -17.06 11.00
N ILE A 123 36.63 -16.43 10.59
CA ILE A 123 36.62 -15.23 9.75
C ILE A 123 37.34 -15.51 8.45
N TRP A 124 36.76 -15.02 7.38
CA TRP A 124 37.34 -14.92 6.05
C TRP A 124 37.55 -13.46 5.68
N SER A 125 38.77 -13.08 5.36
CA SER A 125 39.14 -11.70 5.07
C SER A 125 40.24 -11.58 4.01
N GLY A 126 40.73 -10.38 3.75
CA GLY A 126 41.76 -10.15 2.74
C GLY A 126 41.24 -10.22 1.32
N SER A 127 42.14 -10.18 0.34
CA SER A 127 41.76 -10.17 -1.08
C SER A 127 41.03 -11.49 -1.46
N GLY A 128 39.79 -11.37 -1.91
CA GLY A 128 38.93 -12.50 -2.25
C GLY A 128 38.65 -13.42 -1.05
N TRP A 129 38.65 -12.88 0.16
CA TRP A 129 38.40 -13.61 1.44
C TRP A 129 39.30 -14.84 1.64
N SER A 130 40.52 -14.79 1.13
CA SER A 130 41.47 -15.91 1.15
C SER A 130 42.16 -16.14 2.50
N THR A 131 42.15 -15.14 3.38
CA THR A 131 42.71 -15.24 4.73
C THR A 131 41.67 -15.84 5.66
N LYS A 132 41.96 -17.01 6.25
CA LYS A 132 41.11 -17.69 7.21
C LYS A 132 41.66 -17.52 8.61
N THR A 133 40.82 -17.11 9.55
CA THR A 133 41.20 -16.95 10.96
C THR A 133 40.28 -17.82 11.83
N ASP A 134 40.87 -18.74 12.57
CA ASP A 134 40.22 -19.50 13.63
C ASP A 134 40.11 -18.62 14.87
N LEU A 135 38.89 -18.31 15.27
CA LEU A 135 38.63 -17.48 16.45
C LEU A 135 38.72 -18.27 17.77
N GLY A 136 38.67 -19.60 17.68
CA GLY A 136 38.75 -20.49 18.84
C GLY A 136 37.57 -20.37 19.80
N THR A 137 37.74 -20.90 21.00
CA THR A 137 36.74 -20.95 22.07
C THR A 137 37.21 -20.19 23.32
N LEU A 138 36.35 -20.11 24.34
CA LEU A 138 36.74 -19.60 25.67
C LEU A 138 37.48 -20.64 26.53
N ARG A 139 37.57 -21.90 26.08
CA ARG A 139 38.30 -22.92 26.81
C ARG A 139 39.80 -22.66 26.77
N SER A 140 40.46 -22.96 27.87
CA SER A 140 41.91 -22.75 28.00
C SER A 140 42.74 -23.62 27.03
N ASP A 141 42.22 -24.81 26.65
CA ASP A 141 42.83 -25.72 25.67
C ASP A 141 42.36 -25.43 24.24
N ASN A 142 41.54 -24.39 24.04
CA ASN A 142 40.94 -24.06 22.76
C ASN A 142 40.13 -25.19 22.11
N SER A 143 39.65 -26.17 22.89
CA SER A 143 38.77 -27.25 22.44
C SER A 143 37.30 -26.79 22.47
N GLY A 144 36.41 -27.68 21.97
CA GLY A 144 34.97 -27.43 21.98
C GLY A 144 34.51 -26.62 20.79
N ARG A 145 33.28 -26.08 20.89
CA ARG A 145 32.58 -25.40 19.79
C ARG A 145 32.54 -23.90 20.00
N SER A 146 32.58 -23.16 18.90
CA SER A 146 32.20 -21.74 18.86
C SER A 146 31.57 -21.37 17.51
N GLU A 147 30.76 -20.34 17.48
CA GLU A 147 30.16 -19.83 16.26
C GLU A 147 29.98 -18.31 16.29
N VAL A 148 30.04 -17.67 15.13
CA VAL A 148 29.73 -16.26 14.96
C VAL A 148 28.26 -16.10 14.61
N ARG A 149 27.64 -15.05 15.19
CA ARG A 149 26.28 -14.62 14.87
C ARG A 149 26.24 -13.27 14.16
N ALA A 150 27.07 -12.30 14.59
CA ALA A 150 27.08 -10.97 14.02
C ALA A 150 28.48 -10.32 14.04
N VAL A 151 28.61 -9.25 13.25
CA VAL A 151 29.83 -8.45 13.13
C VAL A 151 29.45 -6.97 13.07
N SER A 152 30.25 -6.10 13.75
CA SER A 152 30.08 -4.65 13.71
C SER A 152 30.34 -4.08 12.30
N ASP A 153 29.86 -2.85 12.03
CA ASP A 153 29.98 -2.22 10.72
C ASP A 153 31.44 -2.19 10.19
N ASP A 154 32.40 -1.91 11.05
CA ASP A 154 33.83 -1.80 10.76
C ASP A 154 34.59 -3.13 10.94
N ALA A 155 33.89 -4.21 11.25
CA ALA A 155 34.43 -5.52 11.57
C ALA A 155 35.42 -5.57 12.78
N SER A 156 35.47 -4.53 13.61
CA SER A 156 36.34 -4.50 14.79
C SER A 156 35.87 -5.41 15.93
N VAL A 157 34.56 -5.70 15.96
CA VAL A 157 33.87 -6.54 16.95
C VAL A 157 33.08 -7.63 16.26
N VAL A 158 33.34 -8.87 16.67
CA VAL A 158 32.63 -10.06 16.21
C VAL A 158 32.00 -10.71 17.44
N VAL A 159 30.73 -11.12 17.32
CA VAL A 159 29.97 -11.69 18.45
C VAL A 159 29.33 -13.01 18.09
N GLY A 160 29.11 -13.81 19.10
CA GLY A 160 28.44 -15.11 19.00
C GLY A 160 28.52 -15.85 20.31
N ASN A 161 28.77 -17.15 20.27
CA ASN A 161 28.87 -17.99 21.46
C ASN A 161 30.04 -18.97 21.36
N ALA A 162 30.59 -19.32 22.51
CA ALA A 162 31.70 -20.28 22.61
C ALA A 162 31.62 -21.09 23.91
N GLN A 163 32.06 -22.34 23.85
CA GLN A 163 32.22 -23.17 25.02
C GLN A 163 33.35 -22.65 25.92
N HIS A 164 33.21 -22.85 27.25
CA HIS A 164 34.12 -22.39 28.27
C HIS A 164 34.51 -23.51 29.25
N ASP A 165 35.50 -23.30 30.09
CA ASP A 165 36.05 -24.35 30.96
C ASP A 165 35.13 -24.80 32.10
N ASN A 166 34.21 -23.94 32.57
CA ASN A 166 33.41 -24.22 33.75
C ASN A 166 32.29 -25.24 33.52
N ASP A 167 31.73 -25.30 32.28
CA ASP A 167 30.73 -26.30 31.88
C ASP A 167 30.94 -26.70 30.41
N PRO A 168 31.36 -27.94 30.14
CA PRO A 168 31.67 -28.41 28.78
C PRO A 168 30.44 -28.54 27.86
N TYR A 169 29.23 -28.42 28.41
CA TYR A 169 27.97 -28.52 27.67
C TYR A 169 27.27 -27.16 27.50
N SER A 170 27.83 -26.09 28.10
CA SER A 170 27.26 -24.76 28.05
C SER A 170 28.14 -23.80 27.23
N GLU A 171 27.51 -22.86 26.55
CA GLU A 171 28.19 -21.85 25.78
C GLU A 171 27.89 -20.48 26.40
N HIS A 172 28.88 -19.60 26.40
CA HIS A 172 28.68 -18.19 26.76
C HIS A 172 28.71 -17.27 25.55
N ALA A 173 27.90 -16.23 25.59
CA ALA A 173 28.03 -15.09 24.70
C ALA A 173 29.48 -14.59 24.71
N THR A 174 30.06 -14.48 23.54
CA THR A 174 31.51 -14.24 23.36
C THR A 174 31.75 -13.10 22.39
N VAL A 175 32.74 -12.28 22.71
CA VAL A 175 33.28 -11.26 21.80
C VAL A 175 34.68 -11.65 21.38
N TRP A 176 34.92 -11.55 20.09
CA TRP A 176 36.28 -11.56 19.51
C TRP A 176 36.58 -10.17 18.98
N SER A 177 37.71 -9.58 19.43
CA SER A 177 38.09 -8.21 19.11
C SER A 177 39.59 -8.02 19.06
N GLY A 178 40.04 -6.78 18.89
CA GLY A 178 41.46 -6.43 18.79
C GLY A 178 42.09 -6.77 17.45
N SER A 179 43.39 -6.61 17.30
CA SER A 179 44.08 -6.88 16.04
C SER A 179 44.01 -8.35 15.67
N GLY A 180 43.38 -8.66 14.53
CA GLY A 180 43.19 -10.02 14.08
C GLY A 180 42.21 -10.85 14.96
N TRP A 181 41.35 -10.18 15.72
CA TRP A 181 40.31 -10.77 16.60
C TRP A 181 40.88 -11.75 17.65
N THR A 182 42.09 -11.49 18.12
CA THR A 182 42.78 -12.38 19.06
C THR A 182 42.33 -12.20 20.51
N THR A 183 41.69 -11.13 20.84
CA THR A 183 41.14 -10.87 22.18
C THR A 183 39.76 -11.51 22.29
N LYS A 184 39.64 -12.49 23.18
CA LYS A 184 38.38 -13.18 23.49
C LYS A 184 37.81 -12.62 24.81
N THR A 185 36.58 -12.21 24.83
CA THR A 185 35.89 -11.74 26.03
C THR A 185 34.66 -12.59 26.29
N ASP A 186 34.65 -13.26 27.45
CA ASP A 186 33.47 -13.95 27.96
C ASP A 186 32.49 -12.89 28.50
N LEU A 187 31.32 -12.77 27.90
CA LEU A 187 30.26 -11.88 28.33
C LEU A 187 29.51 -12.40 29.56
N GLY A 188 29.62 -13.71 29.83
CA GLY A 188 28.98 -14.40 30.95
C GLY A 188 27.45 -14.35 30.89
N THR A 189 26.84 -14.66 32.03
CA THR A 189 25.39 -14.75 32.20
C THR A 189 24.83 -13.70 33.15
N LEU A 190 23.49 -13.59 33.25
CA LEU A 190 22.80 -12.79 34.27
C LEU A 190 22.72 -13.54 35.62
N SER A 191 23.07 -14.84 35.68
CA SER A 191 23.14 -15.55 36.95
C SER A 191 24.23 -14.97 37.83
N SER A 192 23.97 -14.86 39.14
CA SER A 192 24.89 -14.25 40.12
C SER A 192 26.21 -15.01 40.24
N ASP A 193 26.20 -16.33 39.98
CA ASP A 193 27.37 -17.21 39.95
C ASP A 193 27.99 -17.36 38.55
N ASN A 194 27.48 -16.61 37.56
CA ASN A 194 27.86 -16.71 36.16
C ASN A 194 27.69 -18.10 35.55
N SER A 195 26.81 -18.94 36.11
CA SER A 195 26.51 -20.26 35.60
C SER A 195 25.46 -20.26 34.49
N GLY A 196 25.36 -21.40 33.79
CA GLY A 196 24.39 -21.60 32.71
C GLY A 196 24.93 -21.13 31.36
N TRP A 197 24.06 -20.69 30.49
CA TRP A 197 24.38 -20.33 29.14
C TRP A 197 23.97 -18.89 28.80
N SER A 198 24.61 -18.33 27.81
CA SER A 198 24.21 -17.05 27.18
C SER A 198 24.59 -17.06 25.69
N GLN A 199 23.87 -16.31 24.90
CA GLN A 199 24.09 -16.19 23.45
C GLN A 199 24.04 -14.72 23.04
N ALA A 200 24.98 -14.28 22.20
CA ALA A 200 24.97 -12.96 21.57
C ALA A 200 24.46 -13.10 20.14
N TYR A 201 23.34 -12.48 19.83
CA TYR A 201 22.69 -12.55 18.51
C TYR A 201 23.05 -11.40 17.60
N ALA A 202 23.20 -10.19 18.15
CA ALA A 202 23.48 -9.00 17.35
C ALA A 202 24.41 -8.00 18.09
N VAL A 203 25.03 -7.13 17.30
CA VAL A 203 25.92 -6.07 17.77
C VAL A 203 25.59 -4.77 17.03
N SER A 204 25.66 -3.62 17.73
CA SER A 204 25.49 -2.29 17.12
C SER A 204 26.57 -1.99 16.08
N GLY A 205 26.31 -1.02 15.19
CA GLY A 205 27.25 -0.69 14.12
C GLY A 205 28.62 -0.27 14.59
N ASP A 206 28.74 0.38 15.75
CA ASP A 206 29.98 0.80 16.39
C ASP A 206 30.60 -0.25 17.33
N GLY A 207 29.95 -1.42 17.47
CA GLY A 207 30.43 -2.50 18.35
C GLY A 207 30.22 -2.27 19.84
N SER A 208 29.59 -1.17 20.26
CA SER A 208 29.51 -0.79 21.68
C SER A 208 28.39 -1.49 22.47
N VAL A 209 27.35 -1.97 21.77
CA VAL A 209 26.17 -2.63 22.35
C VAL A 209 25.99 -4.00 21.72
N ILE A 210 25.90 -5.03 22.56
CA ILE A 210 25.66 -6.41 22.17
C ILE A 210 24.34 -6.85 22.80
N VAL A 211 23.52 -7.60 22.05
CA VAL A 211 22.25 -8.08 22.53
C VAL A 211 22.09 -9.58 22.28
N GLY A 212 21.28 -10.19 23.12
CA GLY A 212 20.99 -11.60 23.04
C GLY A 212 20.12 -12.09 24.19
N ASP A 213 20.37 -13.28 24.64
CA ASP A 213 19.72 -13.84 25.81
C ASP A 213 20.71 -14.50 26.76
N SER A 214 20.28 -14.68 27.98
CA SER A 214 21.11 -15.23 29.03
C SER A 214 20.25 -15.88 30.11
N ARG A 215 20.80 -16.93 30.69
CA ARG A 215 20.25 -17.48 31.95
C ARG A 215 20.37 -16.48 33.09
N SER A 216 19.37 -16.51 33.99
CA SER A 216 19.30 -15.66 35.17
C SER A 216 18.96 -16.47 36.44
N ASP A 217 19.06 -15.84 37.60
CA ASP A 217 18.72 -16.47 38.91
C ASP A 217 17.22 -16.71 39.13
N PHE A 218 16.35 -16.32 38.20
CA PHE A 218 14.91 -16.58 38.30
C PHE A 218 14.64 -18.06 38.08
N ALA A 219 14.18 -18.77 39.14
CA ALA A 219 14.16 -20.23 39.27
C ALA A 219 13.29 -21.03 38.28
N TYR A 220 12.53 -20.37 37.41
CA TYR A 220 11.63 -21.03 36.44
C TYR A 220 11.69 -20.46 35.02
N VAL A 221 12.65 -19.57 34.75
CA VAL A 221 12.77 -18.92 33.45
C VAL A 221 14.19 -19.09 32.95
N ASP A 222 14.34 -19.79 31.86
CA ASP A 222 15.65 -20.13 31.33
C ASP A 222 16.28 -19.02 30.51
N GLU A 223 15.50 -18.05 29.97
CA GLU A 223 15.96 -17.07 28.99
C GLU A 223 15.54 -15.66 29.34
N ARG A 224 16.51 -14.73 29.37
CA ARG A 224 16.26 -13.30 29.59
C ARG A 224 16.96 -12.48 28.52
N ALA A 225 16.20 -11.63 27.83
CA ALA A 225 16.75 -10.65 26.92
C ALA A 225 17.80 -9.80 27.63
N THR A 226 19.01 -9.80 27.11
CA THR A 226 20.19 -9.23 27.75
C THR A 226 20.90 -8.24 26.84
N VAL A 227 21.35 -7.14 27.41
CA VAL A 227 22.29 -6.21 26.77
C VAL A 227 23.60 -6.26 27.51
N TRP A 228 24.69 -6.42 26.79
CA TRP A 228 26.07 -6.22 27.26
C TRP A 228 26.59 -4.91 26.69
N SER A 229 27.08 -4.02 27.55
CA SER A 229 27.54 -2.67 27.18
C SER A 229 28.62 -2.13 28.11
N GLY A 230 29.02 -0.87 27.92
CA GLY A 230 30.05 -0.23 28.71
C GLY A 230 31.48 -0.67 28.32
N SER A 231 32.45 -0.28 29.12
CA SER A 231 33.86 -0.59 28.80
C SER A 231 34.14 -2.09 28.87
N GLY A 232 34.54 -2.67 27.74
CA GLY A 232 34.76 -4.13 27.61
C GLY A 232 33.48 -4.96 27.81
N TRP A 233 32.30 -4.37 27.55
CA TRP A 233 30.97 -4.98 27.68
C TRP A 233 30.67 -5.56 29.07
N SER A 234 31.26 -4.98 30.09
CA SER A 234 31.18 -5.47 31.47
C SER A 234 29.84 -5.19 32.16
N THR A 235 29.03 -4.28 31.62
CA THR A 235 27.70 -3.98 32.13
C THR A 235 26.67 -4.92 31.47
N LYS A 236 26.04 -5.75 32.29
CA LYS A 236 24.96 -6.64 31.89
C LYS A 236 23.60 -6.05 32.30
N THR A 237 22.68 -5.91 31.39
CA THR A 237 21.34 -5.37 31.65
C THR A 237 20.30 -6.40 31.28
N ASP A 238 19.52 -6.86 32.27
CA ASP A 238 18.29 -7.63 32.04
C ASP A 238 17.21 -6.70 31.50
N LEU A 239 16.75 -6.92 30.29
CA LEU A 239 15.70 -6.11 29.64
C LEU A 239 14.29 -6.41 30.19
N GLY A 240 14.12 -7.54 30.88
CA GLY A 240 12.85 -7.94 31.46
C GLY A 240 11.80 -8.35 30.45
N THR A 241 10.56 -8.45 30.91
CA THR A 241 9.41 -8.88 30.12
C THR A 241 8.30 -7.82 30.07
N LEU A 242 7.24 -8.07 29.33
CA LEU A 242 6.01 -7.25 29.32
C LEU A 242 5.07 -7.58 30.47
N LYS A 243 5.33 -8.64 31.24
CA LYS A 243 4.53 -8.99 32.43
C LYS A 243 4.69 -7.95 33.52
N ALA A 244 3.61 -7.68 34.25
CA ALA A 244 3.59 -6.73 35.35
C ALA A 244 4.56 -7.10 36.48
N ASP A 245 4.75 -8.40 36.74
CA ASP A 245 5.68 -8.95 37.75
C ASP A 245 7.11 -9.16 37.19
N ASN A 246 7.32 -8.83 35.92
CA ASN A 246 8.59 -9.04 35.21
C ASN A 246 9.09 -10.50 35.20
N SER A 247 8.20 -11.48 35.43
CA SER A 247 8.50 -12.92 35.36
C SER A 247 8.48 -13.45 33.92
N ALA A 248 8.82 -14.74 33.75
CA ALA A 248 8.87 -15.45 32.47
C ALA A 248 9.97 -14.98 31.49
N GLY A 249 9.99 -15.50 30.26
CA GLY A 249 11.08 -15.34 29.30
C GLY A 249 11.00 -14.08 28.45
N SER A 250 12.16 -13.69 27.96
CA SER A 250 12.34 -12.69 26.90
C SER A 250 13.63 -12.96 26.13
N GLU A 251 13.69 -12.57 24.87
CA GLU A 251 14.85 -12.73 23.99
C GLU A 251 15.06 -11.46 23.18
N ALA A 252 16.30 -11.01 23.01
CA ALA A 252 16.69 -9.84 22.22
C ALA A 252 17.41 -10.31 20.96
N TYR A 253 16.77 -10.21 19.80
CA TYR A 253 17.29 -10.73 18.54
C TYR A 253 18.10 -9.72 17.73
N ALA A 254 17.80 -8.42 17.87
CA ALA A 254 18.38 -7.39 17.03
C ALA A 254 18.58 -6.07 17.80
N VAL A 255 19.54 -5.27 17.33
CA VAL A 255 19.84 -3.93 17.84
C VAL A 255 20.03 -2.96 16.68
N SER A 256 19.57 -1.72 16.81
CA SER A 256 19.80 -0.65 15.82
C SER A 256 21.28 -0.30 15.68
N GLY A 257 21.67 0.29 14.54
CA GLY A 257 23.07 0.64 14.28
C GLY A 257 23.69 1.58 15.30
N ASP A 258 22.88 2.45 15.93
CA ASP A 258 23.28 3.37 17.01
C ASP A 258 23.22 2.75 18.43
N GLY A 259 22.78 1.49 18.55
CA GLY A 259 22.67 0.79 19.83
C GLY A 259 21.52 1.26 20.74
N LEU A 260 20.67 2.20 20.31
CA LEU A 260 19.67 2.82 21.18
C LEU A 260 18.34 2.04 21.24
N LEU A 261 18.09 1.15 20.28
CA LEU A 261 16.87 0.38 20.18
C LEU A 261 17.18 -1.11 20.04
N VAL A 262 16.58 -1.92 20.90
CA VAL A 262 16.67 -3.38 20.90
C VAL A 262 15.32 -3.95 20.54
N ALA A 263 15.28 -4.97 19.68
CA ALA A 263 14.04 -5.64 19.25
C ALA A 263 14.12 -7.16 19.52
N GLY A 264 12.98 -7.75 19.86
CA GLY A 264 12.91 -9.17 20.16
C GLY A 264 11.49 -9.61 20.50
N ARG A 265 11.35 -10.47 21.51
CA ARG A 265 10.07 -10.89 22.07
C ARG A 265 10.11 -10.96 23.61
N ALA A 266 8.96 -10.80 24.24
CA ALA A 266 8.84 -10.92 25.68
C ALA A 266 7.47 -11.47 26.10
N ALA A 267 7.44 -12.22 27.21
CA ALA A 267 6.21 -12.76 27.77
C ALA A 267 5.28 -11.64 28.25
N THR A 268 3.99 -11.83 28.06
CA THR A 268 2.88 -10.95 28.48
C THR A 268 2.07 -11.57 29.60
N ASP A 269 1.21 -10.79 30.27
CA ASP A 269 0.38 -11.29 31.38
C ASP A 269 -0.67 -12.34 30.95
N ASN A 270 -1.02 -12.41 29.68
CA ASN A 270 -1.93 -13.43 29.14
C ASN A 270 -1.26 -14.78 28.81
N GLY A 271 0.05 -14.91 29.03
CA GLY A 271 0.82 -16.14 28.83
C GLY A 271 1.40 -16.32 27.42
N GLU A 272 1.14 -15.40 26.51
CA GLU A 272 1.73 -15.37 25.17
C GLU A 272 3.04 -14.55 25.14
N THR A 273 3.79 -14.64 24.07
CA THR A 273 4.96 -13.77 23.84
C THR A 273 4.66 -12.79 22.72
N HIS A 274 4.92 -11.52 22.98
CA HIS A 274 4.77 -10.47 21.96
C HIS A 274 6.11 -9.90 21.49
N ALA A 275 6.15 -9.51 20.21
CA ALA A 275 7.21 -8.68 19.67
C ALA A 275 7.36 -7.44 20.55
N THR A 276 8.58 -7.20 21.00
CA THR A 276 8.89 -6.16 21.99
C THR A 276 10.05 -5.32 21.54
N VAL A 277 9.97 -4.02 21.79
CA VAL A 277 11.08 -3.09 21.63
C VAL A 277 11.46 -2.52 22.98
N TRP A 278 12.74 -2.55 23.29
CA TRP A 278 13.33 -1.88 24.45
C TRP A 278 14.10 -0.66 23.97
N SER A 279 13.86 0.47 24.60
CA SER A 279 14.44 1.77 24.23
C SER A 279 14.59 2.71 25.42
N GLY A 280 15.03 3.95 25.16
CA GLY A 280 15.25 4.96 26.21
C GLY A 280 16.50 4.72 27.04
N ASN A 281 16.58 5.38 28.18
CA ASN A 281 17.77 5.28 29.03
C ASN A 281 17.94 3.85 29.56
N ASN A 282 19.10 3.24 29.31
CA ASN A 282 19.41 1.84 29.63
C ASN A 282 18.34 0.86 29.16
N TRP A 283 17.69 1.13 28.02
CA TRP A 283 16.62 0.33 27.42
C TRP A 283 15.46 0.03 28.39
N GLY A 284 15.24 0.93 29.37
CA GLY A 284 14.23 0.74 30.42
C GLY A 284 12.78 0.93 29.96
N THR A 285 12.55 1.48 28.75
CA THR A 285 11.22 1.61 28.17
C THR A 285 10.91 0.39 27.33
N LYS A 286 9.88 -0.37 27.74
CA LYS A 286 9.38 -1.56 27.03
C LYS A 286 8.15 -1.21 26.25
N THR A 287 8.12 -1.52 24.97
CA THR A 287 6.95 -1.30 24.10
C THR A 287 6.50 -2.62 23.50
N ASP A 288 5.27 -3.00 23.83
CA ASP A 288 4.57 -4.11 23.19
C ASP A 288 4.18 -3.70 21.76
N LEU A 289 4.69 -4.40 20.76
CA LEU A 289 4.37 -4.18 19.35
C LEU A 289 3.06 -4.88 18.92
N GLY A 290 2.47 -5.68 19.82
CA GLY A 290 1.19 -6.35 19.63
C GLY A 290 1.19 -7.43 18.55
N THR A 291 -0.03 -7.84 18.19
CA THR A 291 -0.29 -8.88 17.19
C THR A 291 -1.26 -8.41 16.11
N LEU A 292 -1.41 -9.21 15.05
CA LEU A 292 -2.43 -8.97 14.01
C LEU A 292 -3.84 -9.36 14.47
N LYS A 293 -3.97 -10.11 15.58
CA LYS A 293 -5.29 -10.44 16.11
C LYS A 293 -6.01 -9.19 16.62
N ALA A 294 -7.31 -9.13 16.35
CA ALA A 294 -8.14 -7.98 16.73
C ALA A 294 -8.18 -7.73 18.24
N ASP A 295 -8.09 -8.79 19.05
CA ASP A 295 -8.06 -8.76 20.52
C ASP A 295 -6.63 -8.65 21.10
N ASN A 296 -5.62 -8.56 20.24
CA ASN A 296 -4.20 -8.56 20.60
C ASN A 296 -3.74 -9.81 21.33
N SER A 297 -4.42 -10.95 21.15
CA SER A 297 -3.99 -12.26 21.65
C SER A 297 -3.04 -12.95 20.66
N GLY A 298 -2.50 -14.12 21.05
CA GLY A 298 -1.57 -14.88 20.23
C GLY A 298 -0.14 -14.36 20.28
N GLY A 299 0.75 -14.99 19.52
CA GLY A 299 2.18 -14.70 19.55
C GLY A 299 2.65 -13.75 18.45
N SER A 300 3.72 -13.01 18.75
CA SER A 300 4.52 -12.27 17.77
C SER A 300 5.98 -12.18 18.20
N ALA A 301 6.90 -11.97 17.25
CA ALA A 301 8.31 -11.71 17.53
C ALA A 301 8.91 -10.77 16.49
N ALA A 302 9.78 -9.87 16.91
CA ALA A 302 10.57 -9.00 16.05
C ALA A 302 11.98 -9.57 15.90
N TRP A 303 12.31 -10.10 14.71
CA TRP A 303 13.58 -10.77 14.47
C TRP A 303 14.71 -9.86 14.01
N ALA A 304 14.35 -8.73 13.39
CA ALA A 304 15.34 -7.75 12.94
C ALA A 304 14.82 -6.34 13.09
N VAL A 305 15.74 -5.40 13.19
CA VAL A 305 15.49 -3.95 13.21
C VAL A 305 16.37 -3.26 12.17
N SER A 306 15.86 -2.24 11.52
CA SER A 306 16.66 -1.44 10.58
C SER A 306 17.77 -0.68 11.32
N SER A 307 18.91 -0.46 10.66
CA SER A 307 20.06 0.24 11.24
C SER A 307 19.70 1.64 11.78
N ASP A 308 18.73 2.32 11.16
CA ASP A 308 18.21 3.64 11.59
C ASP A 308 17.15 3.56 12.71
N GLY A 309 16.83 2.35 13.21
CA GLY A 309 15.86 2.12 14.28
C GLY A 309 14.39 2.40 13.90
N ASN A 310 14.08 2.65 12.63
CA ASN A 310 12.76 3.09 12.21
C ASN A 310 11.77 1.97 11.94
N PHE A 311 12.26 0.74 11.69
CA PHE A 311 11.42 -0.41 11.34
C PHE A 311 11.90 -1.68 12.04
N ALA A 312 10.96 -2.53 12.44
CA ALA A 312 11.24 -3.91 12.82
C ALA A 312 10.48 -4.86 11.89
N VAL A 313 11.01 -6.06 11.71
CA VAL A 313 10.36 -7.12 10.93
C VAL A 313 10.36 -8.42 11.73
N GLY A 314 9.36 -9.25 11.46
CA GLY A 314 9.23 -10.55 12.13
C GLY A 314 7.94 -11.25 11.76
N PHE A 315 7.30 -11.91 12.72
CA PHE A 315 6.02 -12.55 12.51
C PHE A 315 4.97 -12.16 13.56
N SER A 316 3.72 -12.39 13.23
CA SER A 316 2.57 -12.31 14.14
C SER A 316 1.49 -13.30 13.73
N PHE A 317 0.75 -13.84 14.70
CA PHE A 317 -0.47 -14.56 14.44
C PHE A 317 -1.61 -13.59 14.08
N ASN A 318 -2.45 -14.01 13.12
CA ASN A 318 -3.67 -13.32 12.74
C ASN A 318 -4.91 -13.94 13.40
N ASP A 319 -6.12 -13.45 13.09
CA ASP A 319 -7.38 -13.95 13.68
C ASP A 319 -7.69 -15.42 13.31
N GLU A 320 -7.11 -15.95 12.25
CA GLU A 320 -7.22 -17.35 11.82
C GLU A 320 -6.15 -18.27 12.43
N ASP A 321 -5.32 -17.78 13.34
CA ASP A 321 -4.16 -18.46 13.94
C ASP A 321 -3.04 -18.81 12.92
N ASP A 322 -3.05 -18.16 11.75
CA ASP A 322 -1.96 -18.26 10.80
C ASP A 322 -0.79 -17.35 11.18
N THR A 323 0.42 -17.84 10.99
CA THR A 323 1.63 -17.01 11.08
C THR A 323 1.77 -16.13 9.84
N ARG A 324 1.94 -14.82 10.05
CA ARG A 324 2.16 -13.83 8.99
C ARG A 324 3.45 -13.07 9.22
N ALA A 325 4.21 -12.84 8.15
CA ALA A 325 5.32 -11.91 8.18
C ALA A 325 4.78 -10.48 8.34
N VAL A 326 5.39 -9.71 9.24
CA VAL A 326 4.95 -8.36 9.58
C VAL A 326 6.10 -7.36 9.58
N VAL A 327 5.77 -6.10 9.35
CA VAL A 327 6.66 -4.96 9.53
C VAL A 327 6.02 -4.00 10.52
N TRP A 328 6.76 -3.61 11.55
CA TRP A 328 6.38 -2.55 12.49
C TRP A 328 7.11 -1.26 12.14
N ASN A 329 6.38 -0.15 12.09
CA ASN A 329 6.97 1.19 12.00
C ASN A 329 7.21 1.72 13.42
N LEU A 330 8.47 1.88 13.79
CA LEU A 330 8.90 2.29 15.14
C LEU A 330 9.02 3.80 15.32
N ARG A 331 8.82 4.60 14.26
CA ARG A 331 8.85 6.08 14.33
C ARG A 331 7.82 6.66 15.28
N ASN A 332 6.75 5.93 15.54
CA ASN A 332 5.71 6.30 16.49
C ASN A 332 5.38 5.12 17.40
N LEU A 333 6.25 4.86 18.37
CA LEU A 333 6.13 3.72 19.30
C LEU A 333 4.83 3.73 20.13
N ASN A 334 4.17 4.88 20.30
CA ASN A 334 2.91 4.99 21.04
C ASN A 334 1.71 4.36 20.34
N ASN A 335 1.83 4.00 19.05
CA ASN A 335 0.79 3.39 18.22
C ASN A 335 1.34 2.26 17.31
N ALA A 336 2.44 1.63 17.71
CA ALA A 336 3.05 0.54 16.96
C ALA A 336 2.17 -0.71 17.02
N ARG A 337 1.21 -0.85 16.11
CA ARG A 337 0.51 -2.10 15.80
C ARG A 337 1.02 -2.66 14.49
N PRO A 338 1.11 -3.98 14.35
CA PRO A 338 1.50 -4.57 13.09
C PRO A 338 0.49 -4.18 12.00
N THR A 339 0.99 -3.81 10.84
CA THR A 339 0.16 -3.43 9.69
C THR A 339 0.18 -4.55 8.66
N ASP A 340 -1.00 -5.04 8.28
CA ASP A 340 -1.13 -6.02 7.21
C ASP A 340 -0.78 -5.36 5.86
N THR A 341 0.37 -5.73 5.31
CA THR A 341 0.86 -5.16 4.05
C THR A 341 0.04 -5.59 2.85
N ALA A 342 -0.46 -6.83 2.83
CA ALA A 342 -1.31 -7.34 1.74
C ALA A 342 -2.65 -6.59 1.70
N ASN A 343 -3.31 -6.47 2.85
CA ASN A 343 -4.55 -5.70 2.98
C ASN A 343 -4.32 -4.20 2.76
N THR A 344 -3.19 -3.64 3.20
CA THR A 344 -2.82 -2.25 2.91
C THR A 344 -2.75 -2.01 1.40
N ARG A 345 -2.08 -2.87 0.64
CA ARG A 345 -2.05 -2.82 -0.82
C ARG A 345 -3.43 -3.05 -1.43
N ALA A 346 -4.19 -4.02 -0.93
CA ALA A 346 -5.55 -4.34 -1.40
C ALA A 346 -6.52 -3.16 -1.23
N SER A 347 -6.36 -2.32 -0.19
CA SER A 347 -7.17 -1.13 0.06
C SER A 347 -7.07 -0.06 -1.04
N LEU A 348 -6.02 -0.08 -1.85
CA LEU A 348 -5.83 0.85 -2.98
C LEU A 348 -6.78 0.55 -4.15
N SER A 349 -7.20 -0.70 -4.34
CA SER A 349 -8.11 -1.06 -5.43
C SER A 349 -9.48 -0.40 -5.30
N PRO A 350 -10.22 -0.52 -4.20
CA PRO A 350 -11.48 0.21 -4.02
C PRO A 350 -11.27 1.73 -4.01
N LEU A 351 -10.18 2.26 -3.44
CA LEU A 351 -9.88 3.69 -3.46
C LEU A 351 -9.69 4.21 -4.89
N SER A 352 -9.04 3.43 -5.77
CA SER A 352 -8.87 3.80 -7.17
C SER A 352 -10.21 3.84 -7.92
N ALA A 353 -11.10 2.88 -7.64
CA ALA A 353 -12.45 2.82 -8.20
C ALA A 353 -13.29 4.03 -7.77
N ASP A 354 -13.27 4.35 -6.49
CA ASP A 354 -14.00 5.49 -5.93
C ASP A 354 -13.44 6.82 -6.44
N THR A 355 -12.11 6.92 -6.64
CA THR A 355 -11.49 8.10 -7.26
C THR A 355 -11.97 8.30 -8.70
N ALA A 356 -12.05 7.25 -9.50
CA ALA A 356 -12.58 7.34 -10.86
C ALA A 356 -14.05 7.77 -10.87
N SER A 357 -14.86 7.22 -9.97
CA SER A 357 -16.27 7.60 -9.79
C SER A 357 -16.42 9.05 -9.34
N LEU A 358 -15.59 9.52 -8.42
CA LEU A 358 -15.55 10.95 -8.01
C LEU A 358 -15.27 11.87 -9.21
N LEU A 359 -14.28 11.53 -10.05
CA LEU A 359 -13.96 12.33 -11.23
C LEU A 359 -15.14 12.36 -12.22
N ALA A 360 -15.82 11.23 -12.44
CA ALA A 360 -17.01 11.19 -13.30
C ALA A 360 -18.17 12.02 -12.72
N GLN A 361 -18.37 12.00 -11.41
CA GLN A 361 -19.37 12.85 -10.75
C GLN A 361 -19.03 14.34 -10.90
N ARG A 362 -17.76 14.73 -10.77
CA ARG A 362 -17.35 16.15 -10.94
C ARG A 362 -17.53 16.61 -12.39
N ALA A 363 -17.20 15.76 -13.36
CA ALA A 363 -17.46 16.04 -14.78
C ALA A 363 -18.95 16.26 -15.03
N ARG A 364 -19.81 15.39 -14.48
CA ARG A 364 -21.26 15.47 -14.63
C ARG A 364 -21.87 16.67 -13.90
N ALA A 365 -21.38 17.00 -12.71
CA ALA A 365 -21.84 18.17 -11.97
C ALA A 365 -21.58 19.47 -12.76
N ALA A 366 -20.43 19.58 -13.42
CA ALA A 366 -20.13 20.67 -14.34
C ALA A 366 -21.05 20.63 -15.59
N GLU A 367 -21.33 19.44 -16.17
CA GLU A 367 -22.28 19.31 -17.30
C GLU A 367 -23.69 19.82 -16.92
N ASN A 368 -24.17 19.55 -15.72
CA ASN A 368 -25.49 20.01 -15.25
C ASN A 368 -25.61 21.52 -15.22
N LEU A 369 -24.53 22.28 -15.18
CA LEU A 369 -24.46 23.74 -15.20
C LEU A 369 -24.42 24.33 -16.62
N LEU A 370 -24.31 23.52 -17.68
CA LEU A 370 -24.32 23.98 -19.07
C LEU A 370 -25.72 24.46 -19.52
N GLY A 371 -26.77 24.10 -18.78
CA GLY A 371 -28.14 24.56 -19.04
C GLY A 371 -28.45 25.79 -18.22
N GLY A 372 -28.90 26.84 -18.86
CA GLY A 372 -29.46 28.04 -18.22
C GLY A 372 -30.98 28.10 -18.28
N CYS A 373 -31.58 29.18 -17.82
CA CYS A 373 -32.96 29.55 -18.14
C CYS A 373 -33.03 30.22 -19.52
N ARG A 374 -34.21 30.37 -20.08
CA ARG A 374 -34.46 31.01 -21.39
C ARG A 374 -35.30 32.27 -21.22
N ALA A 375 -34.82 33.37 -21.78
CA ALA A 375 -35.51 34.66 -21.75
C ALA A 375 -36.00 35.06 -23.15
N ASP A 376 -37.10 35.73 -23.22
CA ASP A 376 -37.57 36.43 -24.43
C ASP A 376 -36.88 37.79 -24.54
N GLY A 377 -36.88 38.43 -25.71
CA GLY A 377 -36.26 39.74 -25.90
C GLY A 377 -36.76 40.78 -24.90
N GLY A 378 -35.84 41.50 -24.23
CA GLY A 378 -36.11 42.49 -23.23
C GLY A 378 -36.58 41.95 -21.86
N LYS A 379 -36.61 40.64 -21.64
CA LYS A 379 -37.06 40.00 -20.39
C LYS A 379 -35.98 39.27 -19.66
N PHE A 380 -36.16 39.10 -18.36
CA PHE A 380 -35.34 38.23 -17.52
C PHE A 380 -35.97 36.85 -17.38
N CYS A 381 -35.13 35.87 -17.15
CA CYS A 381 -35.57 34.56 -16.70
C CYS A 381 -34.85 34.14 -15.41
N TYR A 382 -35.47 33.24 -14.67
CA TYR A 382 -34.85 32.59 -13.52
C TYR A 382 -35.21 31.09 -13.48
N SER A 383 -34.34 30.31 -12.83
CA SER A 383 -34.60 28.94 -12.46
C SER A 383 -34.02 28.68 -11.07
N ALA A 384 -34.78 28.04 -10.20
CA ALA A 384 -34.33 27.56 -8.90
C ALA A 384 -34.70 26.10 -8.76
N GLY A 385 -33.74 25.23 -8.47
CA GLY A 385 -33.96 23.81 -8.45
C GLY A 385 -33.26 23.10 -7.28
N TYR A 386 -33.78 21.92 -6.98
CA TYR A 386 -33.14 20.95 -6.10
C TYR A 386 -33.04 19.61 -6.82
N ARG A 387 -31.89 18.99 -6.73
CA ARG A 387 -31.62 17.71 -7.39
C ARG A 387 -31.08 16.70 -6.40
N ARG A 388 -31.46 15.44 -6.59
CA ARG A 388 -30.87 14.26 -5.93
C ARG A 388 -30.49 13.24 -6.99
N ASP A 389 -29.22 12.86 -7.02
CA ASP A 389 -28.65 11.89 -7.94
C ASP A 389 -28.16 10.65 -7.17
N ILE A 390 -28.35 9.48 -7.71
CA ILE A 390 -27.93 8.19 -7.16
C ILE A 390 -27.37 7.35 -8.31
N GLY A 391 -26.19 6.80 -8.15
CA GLY A 391 -25.58 5.90 -9.13
C GLY A 391 -24.32 5.25 -8.62
N HIS A 392 -24.15 3.99 -8.91
CA HIS A 392 -22.92 3.19 -8.76
C HIS A 392 -22.22 3.37 -7.39
N GLY A 393 -22.96 3.21 -6.28
CA GLY A 393 -22.46 3.43 -4.92
C GLY A 393 -22.31 4.89 -4.49
N ALA A 394 -22.55 5.83 -5.42
CA ALA A 394 -22.47 7.25 -5.18
C ALA A 394 -23.85 7.89 -4.99
N SER A 395 -23.92 8.91 -4.16
CA SER A 395 -25.09 9.76 -4.04
C SER A 395 -24.70 11.22 -3.93
N SER A 396 -25.45 12.10 -4.59
CA SER A 396 -25.28 13.55 -4.45
C SER A 396 -26.61 14.26 -4.36
N ARG A 397 -26.61 15.42 -3.73
CA ARG A 397 -27.75 16.34 -3.67
C ARG A 397 -27.27 17.78 -3.59
N GLY A 398 -28.04 18.69 -4.19
CA GLY A 398 -27.67 20.11 -4.18
C GLY A 398 -28.79 20.98 -4.76
N ALA A 399 -28.61 22.29 -4.61
CA ALA A 399 -29.45 23.29 -5.22
C ALA A 399 -28.77 23.88 -6.46
N ASP A 400 -29.54 24.17 -7.48
CA ASP A 400 -29.09 24.89 -8.68
C ASP A 400 -29.98 26.10 -8.94
N PHE A 401 -29.35 27.17 -9.40
CA PHE A 401 -30.00 28.44 -9.74
C PHE A 401 -29.52 28.86 -11.12
N ALA A 402 -30.38 29.54 -11.86
CA ALA A 402 -29.97 30.23 -13.08
C ALA A 402 -30.69 31.57 -13.22
N PHE A 403 -30.00 32.53 -13.80
CA PHE A 403 -30.51 33.84 -14.17
C PHE A 403 -30.07 34.15 -15.58
N GLY A 404 -30.95 34.75 -16.37
CA GLY A 404 -30.67 35.10 -17.75
C GLY A 404 -31.44 36.32 -18.22
N TYR A 405 -30.98 36.85 -19.36
CA TYR A 405 -31.58 38.01 -20.01
C TYR A 405 -31.63 37.80 -21.52
N GLY A 406 -32.76 38.13 -22.11
CA GLY A 406 -32.95 38.20 -23.57
C GLY A 406 -32.52 39.56 -24.11
N PHE A 407 -31.41 39.61 -24.79
CA PHE A 407 -30.90 40.86 -25.39
C PHE A 407 -31.66 41.24 -26.64
N THR A 408 -32.12 40.26 -27.39
CA THR A 408 -32.97 40.41 -28.58
C THR A 408 -33.93 39.23 -28.66
N ASP A 409 -34.87 39.28 -29.61
CA ASP A 409 -35.77 38.14 -29.89
C ASP A 409 -35.06 36.87 -30.40
N ASN A 410 -33.80 37.00 -30.76
CA ASN A 410 -32.99 35.88 -31.32
C ASN A 410 -31.75 35.56 -30.49
N PHE A 411 -31.50 36.26 -29.38
CA PHE A 411 -30.31 36.09 -28.54
C PHE A 411 -30.64 36.29 -27.06
N ASP A 412 -30.39 35.25 -26.27
CA ASP A 412 -30.42 35.27 -24.81
C ASP A 412 -29.16 34.64 -24.20
N ALA A 413 -28.79 35.06 -22.99
CA ALA A 413 -27.71 34.50 -22.23
C ALA A 413 -28.10 34.27 -20.77
N ALA A 414 -27.48 33.28 -20.13
CA ALA A 414 -27.74 32.92 -18.76
C ALA A 414 -26.49 32.52 -17.99
N VAL A 415 -26.51 32.80 -16.68
CA VAL A 415 -25.56 32.33 -15.68
C VAL A 415 -26.24 31.26 -14.83
N SER A 416 -25.59 30.15 -14.59
CA SER A 416 -26.04 29.09 -13.70
C SER A 416 -25.10 28.99 -12.49
N LEU A 417 -25.65 28.70 -11.31
CA LEU A 417 -24.94 28.52 -10.07
C LEU A 417 -25.38 27.20 -9.44
N ALA A 418 -24.45 26.39 -8.92
CA ALA A 418 -24.77 25.21 -8.14
C ALA A 418 -24.09 25.25 -6.78
N VAL A 419 -24.84 24.81 -5.77
CA VAL A 419 -24.36 24.63 -4.40
C VAL A 419 -24.62 23.18 -4.00
N PRO A 420 -23.64 22.29 -4.18
CA PRO A 420 -23.77 20.90 -3.75
C PRO A 420 -23.85 20.85 -2.22
N ALA A 421 -24.87 20.15 -1.68
CA ALA A 421 -25.08 20.02 -0.25
C ALA A 421 -24.45 18.75 0.33
N ARG A 422 -24.39 17.66 -0.46
CA ARG A 422 -23.80 16.39 -0.06
C ARG A 422 -23.44 15.56 -1.28
N ALA A 423 -22.29 14.89 -1.24
CA ALA A 423 -21.91 13.83 -2.16
C ALA A 423 -21.07 12.79 -1.42
N GLU A 424 -21.29 11.52 -1.67
CA GLU A 424 -20.59 10.38 -1.08
C GLU A 424 -20.33 9.33 -2.15
N GLU A 425 -19.14 8.72 -2.08
CA GLU A 425 -18.66 7.61 -2.91
C GLU A 425 -18.25 6.44 -2.04
N ASN A 426 -19.07 5.41 -1.91
CA ASN A 426 -18.76 4.14 -1.21
C ASN A 426 -18.07 4.31 0.17
N GLY A 427 -18.25 5.45 0.83
CA GLY A 427 -17.62 5.79 2.10
C GLY A 427 -16.19 6.33 2.00
N SER A 428 -15.51 6.21 0.85
CA SER A 428 -14.13 6.69 0.67
C SER A 428 -14.03 8.19 0.38
N HIS A 429 -15.07 8.76 -0.24
CA HIS A 429 -15.09 10.17 -0.62
C HIS A 429 -16.34 10.85 -0.09
N ARG A 430 -16.18 12.02 0.53
CA ARG A 430 -17.27 12.82 1.06
C ARG A 430 -17.08 14.30 0.78
N LEU A 431 -18.07 14.92 0.15
CA LEU A 431 -18.11 16.35 -0.07
C LEU A 431 -18.19 17.10 1.26
N LYS A 432 -17.31 18.08 1.46
CA LYS A 432 -17.35 19.05 2.57
C LYS A 432 -18.04 20.35 2.15
N SER A 433 -17.67 20.89 1.01
CA SER A 433 -18.23 22.12 0.45
C SER A 433 -17.89 22.21 -1.04
N GLY A 434 -18.70 22.96 -1.78
CA GLY A 434 -18.44 23.18 -3.20
C GLY A 434 -19.24 24.34 -3.75
N VAL A 435 -18.87 24.78 -4.94
CA VAL A 435 -19.57 25.78 -5.73
C VAL A 435 -19.29 25.54 -7.21
N GLY A 436 -20.32 25.72 -8.04
CA GLY A 436 -20.19 25.65 -9.49
C GLY A 436 -20.82 26.87 -10.15
N ILE A 437 -20.25 27.28 -11.26
CA ILE A 437 -20.78 28.38 -12.12
C ILE A 437 -20.81 27.90 -13.56
N GLY A 438 -21.88 28.20 -14.27
CA GLY A 438 -22.06 27.96 -15.70
C GLY A 438 -22.45 29.21 -16.45
N LEU A 439 -22.04 29.29 -17.70
CA LEU A 439 -22.40 30.36 -18.63
C LEU A 439 -22.96 29.71 -19.89
N SER A 440 -24.08 30.20 -20.39
CA SER A 440 -24.66 29.77 -21.66
C SER A 440 -25.18 30.95 -22.45
N ALA A 441 -25.05 30.89 -23.76
CA ALA A 441 -25.64 31.85 -24.67
C ALA A 441 -26.45 31.07 -25.71
N ARG A 442 -27.61 31.57 -26.09
CA ARG A 442 -28.48 30.96 -27.09
C ARG A 442 -28.73 31.91 -28.25
N LEU A 443 -28.38 31.43 -29.42
CA LEU A 443 -28.75 32.05 -30.71
C LEU A 443 -29.90 31.22 -31.28
N HIS A 444 -31.00 31.86 -31.68
CA HIS A 444 -32.15 31.17 -32.24
C HIS A 444 -32.88 32.02 -33.29
N ASN A 445 -33.76 31.43 -34.04
CA ASN A 445 -34.55 32.11 -35.06
C ASN A 445 -36.03 31.72 -34.98
N GLY A 446 -36.88 32.48 -35.69
CA GLY A 446 -38.33 32.23 -35.76
C GLY A 446 -38.71 30.87 -36.40
N ALA A 447 -37.82 30.22 -37.12
CA ALA A 447 -38.02 28.88 -37.72
C ALA A 447 -37.69 27.71 -36.77
N GLY A 448 -37.39 28.00 -35.47
CA GLY A 448 -37.12 27.01 -34.44
C GLY A 448 -35.70 26.52 -34.34
N TRP A 449 -34.77 26.94 -35.21
CA TRP A 449 -33.36 26.61 -35.14
C TRP A 449 -32.68 27.32 -33.98
N TYR A 450 -31.77 26.62 -33.32
CA TYR A 450 -30.97 27.22 -32.26
C TYR A 450 -29.55 26.64 -32.17
N ALA A 451 -28.63 27.43 -31.62
CA ALA A 451 -27.31 27.06 -31.21
C ALA A 451 -27.01 27.57 -29.80
N VAL A 452 -26.39 26.72 -28.95
CA VAL A 452 -26.10 27.04 -27.55
C VAL A 452 -24.66 26.68 -27.24
N PRO A 453 -23.69 27.59 -27.35
CA PRO A 453 -22.41 27.46 -26.68
C PRO A 453 -22.58 27.61 -25.17
N ALA A 454 -21.91 26.79 -24.37
CA ALA A 454 -21.90 26.89 -22.93
C ALA A 454 -20.57 26.39 -22.32
N ALA A 455 -20.22 26.96 -21.17
CA ALA A 455 -19.07 26.57 -20.37
C ALA A 455 -19.44 26.53 -18.88
N ALA A 456 -18.84 25.62 -18.14
CA ALA A 456 -19.09 25.50 -16.70
C ALA A 456 -17.82 25.10 -15.96
N PHE A 457 -17.74 25.56 -14.71
CA PHE A 457 -16.62 25.33 -13.80
C PHE A 457 -17.18 24.97 -12.42
N GLU A 458 -16.58 23.96 -11.78
CA GLU A 458 -16.92 23.53 -10.45
C GLU A 458 -15.65 23.33 -9.63
N THR A 459 -15.72 23.65 -8.34
CA THR A 459 -14.65 23.37 -7.38
C THR A 459 -15.26 22.93 -6.05
N ASP A 460 -14.72 21.82 -5.53
CA ASP A 460 -15.20 21.19 -4.32
C ASP A 460 -14.06 20.81 -3.38
N LYS A 461 -14.30 20.89 -2.07
CA LYS A 461 -13.48 20.25 -1.04
C LYS A 461 -14.08 18.89 -0.74
N ASN A 462 -13.28 17.85 -0.94
CA ASN A 462 -13.64 16.46 -0.66
C ASN A 462 -12.73 15.88 0.42
N ARG A 463 -13.33 15.18 1.36
CA ARG A 463 -12.68 14.32 2.32
C ARG A 463 -12.46 12.97 1.65
N ILE A 464 -11.23 12.50 1.61
CA ILE A 464 -10.86 11.21 1.05
C ILE A 464 -10.32 10.35 2.18
N ARG A 465 -10.84 9.14 2.31
CA ARG A 465 -10.44 8.17 3.31
C ARG A 465 -10.00 6.88 2.61
N ARG A 466 -8.82 6.36 2.94
CA ARG A 466 -8.42 5.04 2.47
C ARG A 466 -9.35 3.98 3.10
N PRO A 467 -9.94 3.07 2.30
CA PRO A 467 -10.80 2.02 2.83
C PRO A 467 -10.09 1.20 3.90
N HIS A 468 -10.76 0.96 5.02
CA HIS A 468 -10.28 0.11 6.09
C HIS A 468 -10.47 -1.36 5.71
N LEU A 469 -9.40 -2.14 5.82
CA LEU A 469 -9.40 -3.59 5.80
C LEU A 469 -8.80 -4.09 7.11
N ASN A 470 -8.95 -5.37 7.44
CA ASN A 470 -8.40 -5.90 8.68
C ASN A 470 -6.88 -5.68 8.75
N GLY A 471 -6.37 -5.22 9.89
CA GLY A 471 -4.97 -4.90 10.10
C GLY A 471 -4.45 -3.70 9.29
N THR A 472 -5.32 -2.79 8.78
CA THR A 472 -4.86 -1.61 8.03
C THR A 472 -5.25 -0.30 8.68
N GLU A 473 -4.38 0.70 8.51
CA GLU A 473 -4.70 2.09 8.82
C GLU A 473 -5.70 2.65 7.78
N SER A 474 -6.53 3.58 8.21
CA SER A 474 -7.53 4.24 7.37
C SER A 474 -7.39 5.76 7.42
N PRO A 475 -6.29 6.30 6.89
CA PRO A 475 -5.99 7.73 6.93
C PRO A 475 -6.99 8.53 6.12
N GLU A 476 -7.14 9.79 6.51
CA GLU A 476 -8.08 10.71 5.95
C GLU A 476 -7.43 12.01 5.53
N ASN A 477 -7.72 12.46 4.31
CA ASN A 477 -7.22 13.68 3.73
C ASN A 477 -8.34 14.56 3.20
N THR A 478 -8.12 15.87 3.16
CA THR A 478 -9.03 16.81 2.50
C THR A 478 -8.35 17.40 1.27
N VAL A 479 -8.92 17.16 0.10
CA VAL A 479 -8.39 17.66 -1.18
C VAL A 479 -9.43 18.50 -1.90
N ARG A 480 -8.98 19.43 -2.76
CA ARG A 480 -9.82 20.24 -3.61
C ARG A 480 -9.86 19.64 -5.00
N THR A 481 -11.05 19.20 -5.44
CA THR A 481 -11.30 18.71 -6.80
C THR A 481 -11.88 19.80 -7.68
N LYS A 482 -11.69 19.66 -8.99
CA LYS A 482 -12.19 20.61 -10.00
C LYS A 482 -12.91 19.85 -11.10
N GLY A 483 -14.04 20.43 -11.57
CA GLY A 483 -14.77 19.98 -12.75
C GLY A 483 -14.88 21.12 -13.76
N ARG A 484 -14.82 20.79 -15.05
CA ARG A 484 -15.03 21.72 -16.16
C ARG A 484 -15.86 21.04 -17.23
N ALA A 485 -16.77 21.78 -17.84
CA ALA A 485 -17.53 21.30 -18.98
C ALA A 485 -17.69 22.41 -20.01
N TYR A 486 -17.62 22.02 -21.27
CA TYR A 486 -17.84 22.88 -22.42
C TYR A 486 -18.80 22.16 -23.38
N SER A 487 -19.72 22.90 -23.98
CA SER A 487 -20.59 22.32 -24.98
C SER A 487 -20.93 23.29 -26.10
N LEU A 488 -21.15 22.75 -27.28
CA LEU A 488 -21.85 23.40 -28.39
C LEU A 488 -23.03 22.50 -28.76
N THR A 489 -24.24 22.99 -28.51
CA THR A 489 -25.48 22.27 -28.84
C THR A 489 -26.19 22.98 -29.97
N ALA A 490 -26.60 22.29 -31.00
CA ALA A 490 -27.44 22.81 -32.08
C ALA A 490 -28.65 21.91 -32.29
N GLY A 491 -29.79 22.51 -32.67
CA GLY A 491 -31.00 21.73 -32.84
C GLY A 491 -32.13 22.54 -33.46
N ARG A 492 -33.29 21.89 -33.54
CA ARG A 492 -34.53 22.53 -34.03
C ARG A 492 -35.72 22.08 -33.19
N ASP A 493 -36.51 23.06 -32.76
CA ASP A 493 -37.78 22.89 -32.06
C ASP A 493 -38.93 23.12 -33.06
N TYR A 494 -39.93 22.26 -33.01
CA TYR A 494 -41.18 22.34 -33.82
C TYR A 494 -42.36 22.56 -32.85
N GLY A 495 -43.34 23.32 -33.29
CA GLY A 495 -44.53 23.65 -32.49
C GLY A 495 -44.42 24.99 -31.80
N THR A 496 -45.53 25.46 -31.19
CA THR A 496 -45.62 26.76 -30.52
C THR A 496 -45.37 26.62 -29.03
N PRO A 497 -44.57 27.50 -28.41
CA PRO A 497 -44.40 27.52 -26.95
C PRO A 497 -45.76 27.60 -26.23
N GLY A 498 -45.97 26.66 -25.28
CA GLY A 498 -47.27 26.50 -24.58
C GLY A 498 -48.17 25.41 -25.14
N GLU A 499 -47.97 25.00 -26.38
CA GLU A 499 -48.64 23.89 -27.06
C GLU A 499 -47.77 22.63 -27.10
N LYS A 500 -48.12 21.69 -27.98
CA LYS A 500 -47.35 20.52 -28.26
C LYS A 500 -46.05 20.92 -28.95
N THR A 501 -44.89 20.54 -28.37
CA THR A 501 -43.58 20.74 -29.00
C THR A 501 -42.84 19.41 -29.17
N LEU A 502 -42.09 19.33 -30.24
CA LEU A 502 -41.13 18.26 -30.51
C LEU A 502 -39.83 18.90 -31.00
N GLY A 503 -38.70 18.37 -30.61
CA GLY A 503 -37.42 18.89 -31.09
C GLY A 503 -36.33 17.79 -31.11
N TRP A 504 -35.30 18.06 -31.86
CA TRP A 504 -34.09 17.27 -31.86
C TRP A 504 -32.88 18.17 -31.65
N TYR A 505 -31.77 17.57 -31.19
CA TYR A 505 -30.51 18.27 -31.06
C TYR A 505 -29.32 17.34 -31.22
N ALA A 506 -28.19 17.95 -31.58
CA ALA A 506 -26.87 17.34 -31.47
C ALA A 506 -25.98 18.25 -30.63
N ALA A 507 -25.07 17.66 -29.86
CA ALA A 507 -24.15 18.37 -29.04
C ALA A 507 -22.74 17.78 -29.10
N LEU A 508 -21.74 18.64 -29.20
CA LEU A 508 -20.36 18.32 -28.90
C LEU A 508 -20.08 18.75 -27.47
N ARG A 509 -19.61 17.83 -26.62
CA ARG A 509 -19.31 18.10 -25.22
C ARG A 509 -17.88 17.72 -24.91
N ARG A 510 -17.21 18.52 -24.11
CA ARG A 510 -15.91 18.21 -23.52
C ARG A 510 -15.99 18.41 -22.01
N THR A 511 -15.64 17.39 -21.27
CA THR A 511 -15.59 17.42 -19.80
C THR A 511 -14.18 17.14 -19.31
N GLU A 512 -13.80 17.77 -18.21
CA GLU A 512 -12.54 17.57 -17.52
C GLU A 512 -12.81 17.55 -16.02
N ALA A 513 -12.27 16.57 -15.32
CA ALA A 513 -12.26 16.53 -13.87
C ALA A 513 -10.87 16.21 -13.35
N GLU A 514 -10.50 16.82 -12.23
CA GLU A 514 -9.16 16.69 -11.65
C GLU A 514 -9.24 16.60 -10.13
N ARG A 515 -8.51 15.63 -9.57
CA ARG A 515 -8.09 15.55 -8.19
C ARG A 515 -6.59 15.79 -8.14
N PRO A 516 -6.07 16.79 -7.42
CA PRO A 516 -4.64 17.04 -7.31
C PRO A 516 -3.92 15.88 -6.59
N SER A 517 -2.59 15.86 -6.69
CA SER A 517 -1.75 15.00 -5.86
C SER A 517 -1.89 15.37 -4.39
N TYR A 518 -1.73 14.37 -3.52
CA TYR A 518 -1.67 14.56 -2.06
C TYR A 518 -0.89 13.41 -1.43
N SER A 519 -0.41 13.59 -0.20
CA SER A 519 0.23 12.55 0.58
C SER A 519 -0.52 12.35 1.89
N GLU A 520 -0.51 11.14 2.38
CA GLU A 520 -0.97 10.80 3.72
C GLU A 520 0.00 11.33 4.77
N ASP A 521 -0.41 11.32 6.04
CA ASP A 521 0.41 11.78 7.16
C ASP A 521 1.68 10.90 7.28
N ALA A 522 2.83 11.53 7.47
CA ALA A 522 4.11 10.84 7.64
C ALA A 522 4.20 9.99 8.93
N GLY A 523 3.28 10.19 9.88
CA GLY A 523 3.18 9.39 11.11
C GLY A 523 2.51 8.02 10.94
N LEU A 524 2.03 7.68 9.74
CA LEU A 524 1.48 6.37 9.43
C LEU A 524 2.58 5.34 9.19
N SER A 525 2.26 4.05 9.38
CA SER A 525 3.19 2.95 9.09
C SER A 525 3.64 2.96 7.64
N PHE A 526 2.67 3.13 6.73
CA PHE A 526 2.92 3.20 5.28
C PHE A 526 2.14 4.37 4.67
N PRO A 527 2.70 5.59 4.74
CA PRO A 527 2.08 6.76 4.14
C PRO A 527 2.19 6.70 2.61
N PHE A 528 1.05 6.71 1.90
CA PHE A 528 1.04 6.77 0.45
C PHE A 528 1.07 8.21 -0.06
N ALA A 529 1.88 8.44 -1.08
CA ALA A 529 1.82 9.60 -1.95
C ALA A 529 0.95 9.25 -3.17
N TYR A 530 -0.09 10.03 -3.40
CA TYR A 530 -1.02 9.84 -4.51
C TYR A 530 -0.76 10.85 -5.61
N GLY A 531 -0.57 10.38 -6.83
CA GLY A 531 -0.44 11.25 -8.00
C GLY A 531 -1.75 11.98 -8.32
N ALA A 532 -1.68 13.03 -9.12
CA ALA A 532 -2.86 13.73 -9.62
C ALA A 532 -3.69 12.81 -10.52
N ALA A 533 -4.99 12.68 -10.23
CA ALA A 533 -5.92 11.90 -11.03
C ALA A 533 -6.74 12.83 -11.92
N LYS A 534 -6.85 12.51 -13.21
CA LYS A 534 -7.55 13.32 -14.22
C LYS A 534 -8.44 12.45 -15.09
N LEU A 535 -9.63 12.97 -15.38
CA LEU A 535 -10.55 12.40 -16.38
C LEU A 535 -10.84 13.49 -17.39
N LYS A 536 -10.50 13.26 -18.64
CA LYS A 536 -10.83 14.16 -19.76
C LYS A 536 -11.58 13.37 -20.80
N GLU A 537 -12.72 13.87 -21.24
CA GLU A 537 -13.57 13.18 -22.21
C GLU A 537 -14.17 14.16 -23.21
N THR A 538 -14.24 13.73 -24.46
CA THR A 538 -14.99 14.40 -25.52
C THR A 538 -16.05 13.45 -26.03
N SER A 539 -17.31 13.93 -26.12
CA SER A 539 -18.46 13.14 -26.58
C SER A 539 -19.30 13.89 -27.61
N LEU A 540 -19.88 13.14 -28.53
CA LEU A 540 -20.99 13.58 -29.39
C LEU A 540 -22.28 13.03 -28.81
N ALA A 541 -23.29 13.87 -28.66
CA ALA A 541 -24.61 13.48 -28.19
C ALA A 541 -25.66 13.84 -29.25
N ALA A 542 -26.68 12.99 -29.36
CA ALA A 542 -27.87 13.26 -30.14
C ALA A 542 -29.11 12.94 -29.29
N GLY A 543 -30.11 13.78 -29.36
CA GLY A 543 -31.32 13.62 -28.54
C GLY A 543 -32.57 14.14 -29.20
N ILE A 544 -33.69 13.63 -28.70
CA ILE A 544 -35.04 14.11 -29.01
C ILE A 544 -35.70 14.62 -27.71
N LYS A 545 -36.45 15.66 -27.80
CA LYS A 545 -37.19 16.24 -26.67
C LYS A 545 -38.61 16.62 -27.07
N GLY A 546 -39.53 16.56 -26.13
CA GLY A 546 -40.92 16.88 -26.41
C GLY A 546 -41.65 17.38 -25.18
N ARG A 547 -42.72 18.11 -25.41
CA ARG A 547 -43.66 18.57 -24.39
C ARG A 547 -45.10 18.41 -24.92
N LEU A 548 -45.95 17.89 -24.07
CA LEU A 548 -47.35 17.65 -24.37
C LEU A 548 -48.24 18.26 -23.29
N PRO A 549 -49.09 19.25 -23.59
CA PRO A 549 -50.13 19.67 -22.66
C PRO A 549 -51.03 18.49 -22.30
N LEU A 550 -51.36 18.36 -21.01
CA LEU A 550 -52.26 17.35 -20.49
C LEU A 550 -53.63 17.97 -20.16
N ILE A 551 -53.94 18.13 -18.88
CA ILE A 551 -55.20 18.69 -18.40
C ILE A 551 -54.91 20.00 -17.65
N GLY A 552 -55.66 21.08 -18.03
CA GLY A 552 -55.57 22.37 -17.39
C GLY A 552 -54.15 22.98 -17.48
N LYS A 553 -53.49 23.13 -16.33
CA LYS A 553 -52.17 23.76 -16.19
C LYS A 553 -51.00 22.73 -16.21
N LEU A 554 -51.30 21.44 -16.45
CA LEU A 554 -50.32 20.38 -16.48
C LEU A 554 -49.82 20.10 -17.90
N ALA A 555 -48.54 19.84 -18.04
CA ALA A 555 -47.93 19.32 -19.26
C ALA A 555 -46.90 18.23 -18.95
N TRP A 556 -46.84 17.19 -19.76
CA TRP A 556 -45.76 16.22 -19.76
C TRP A 556 -44.58 16.77 -20.55
N TYR A 557 -43.37 16.46 -20.13
CA TYR A 557 -42.15 16.63 -20.93
C TYR A 557 -41.25 15.44 -20.86
N GLY A 558 -40.44 15.25 -21.90
CA GLY A 558 -39.48 14.17 -21.98
C GLY A 558 -38.29 14.52 -22.86
N ASN A 559 -37.16 13.87 -22.59
CA ASN A 559 -35.94 13.92 -23.38
C ASN A 559 -35.28 12.53 -23.41
N ALA A 560 -34.89 12.08 -24.59
CA ALA A 560 -34.09 10.87 -24.75
C ALA A 560 -32.81 11.25 -25.51
N GLU A 561 -31.67 10.82 -25.00
CA GLU A 561 -30.37 11.17 -25.55
C GLU A 561 -29.46 9.93 -25.60
N VAL A 562 -28.61 9.87 -26.60
CA VAL A 562 -27.47 8.96 -26.67
C VAL A 562 -26.21 9.79 -26.82
N ALA A 563 -25.29 9.65 -25.88
CA ALA A 563 -23.96 10.24 -25.94
C ALA A 563 -22.93 9.18 -26.33
N GLN A 564 -22.08 9.50 -27.31
CA GLN A 564 -21.01 8.65 -27.81
C GLN A 564 -19.67 9.32 -27.51
N ARG A 565 -18.80 8.65 -26.72
CA ARG A 565 -17.43 9.11 -26.51
C ARG A 565 -16.64 9.00 -27.80
N VAL A 566 -15.98 10.09 -28.19
CA VAL A 566 -15.15 10.19 -29.40
C VAL A 566 -13.68 10.46 -29.07
N GLY A 567 -13.35 10.83 -27.82
CA GLY A 567 -11.97 11.03 -27.37
C GLY A 567 -11.82 11.03 -25.86
N GLY A 568 -10.63 10.65 -25.38
CA GLY A 568 -10.32 10.57 -23.94
C GLY A 568 -11.08 9.45 -23.21
N GLY A 569 -11.49 9.73 -21.98
CA GLY A 569 -12.30 8.81 -21.18
C GLY A 569 -11.50 7.84 -20.32
N LYS A 570 -10.23 8.14 -20.05
CA LYS A 570 -9.36 7.33 -19.18
C LYS A 570 -9.08 8.07 -17.89
N ALA A 571 -9.32 7.41 -16.77
CA ALA A 571 -9.01 7.86 -15.43
C ALA A 571 -7.81 7.05 -14.91
N HIS A 572 -6.67 7.72 -14.73
CA HIS A 572 -5.47 7.13 -14.16
C HIS A 572 -5.44 7.37 -12.66
N PHE A 573 -5.06 6.34 -11.91
CA PHE A 573 -4.81 6.41 -10.47
C PHE A 573 -3.41 5.88 -10.18
N THR A 574 -2.64 6.64 -9.41
CA THR A 574 -1.30 6.24 -8.95
C THR A 574 -1.18 6.46 -7.46
N ALA A 575 -0.54 5.52 -6.78
CA ALA A 575 -0.17 5.61 -5.38
C ALA A 575 1.21 4.99 -5.20
N GLU A 576 2.03 5.57 -4.36
CA GLU A 576 3.38 5.11 -4.07
C GLU A 576 3.69 5.25 -2.59
N ALA A 577 4.30 4.23 -2.00
CA ALA A 577 4.82 4.28 -0.64
C ALA A 577 6.15 3.54 -0.56
N PRO A 578 7.03 3.89 0.41
CA PRO A 578 8.24 3.10 0.68
C PRO A 578 7.88 1.62 0.85
N PHE A 579 8.69 0.73 0.30
CA PHE A 579 8.56 -0.74 0.31
C PHE A 579 7.40 -1.34 -0.51
N PHE A 580 6.35 -0.56 -0.86
CA PHE A 580 5.24 -1.02 -1.71
C PHE A 580 5.49 -0.79 -3.19
N GLY A 581 6.44 0.11 -3.51
CA GLY A 581 6.63 0.59 -4.85
C GLY A 581 5.39 1.32 -5.39
N LYS A 582 5.28 1.40 -6.69
CA LYS A 582 4.20 2.11 -7.38
C LYS A 582 3.01 1.20 -7.64
N TYR A 583 1.81 1.67 -7.29
CA TYR A 583 0.53 1.08 -7.65
C TYR A 583 -0.13 1.96 -8.72
N GLU A 584 -0.46 1.39 -9.86
CA GLU A 584 -1.11 2.10 -10.96
C GLU A 584 -2.33 1.34 -11.45
N THR A 585 -3.40 2.08 -11.73
CA THR A 585 -4.58 1.54 -12.41
C THR A 585 -5.14 2.55 -13.39
N GLU A 586 -5.76 2.07 -14.45
CA GLU A 586 -6.50 2.87 -15.42
C GLU A 586 -7.92 2.35 -15.52
N ARG A 587 -8.90 3.24 -15.52
CA ARG A 587 -10.29 2.93 -15.78
C ARG A 587 -10.79 3.71 -16.98
N GLU A 588 -11.42 3.00 -17.90
CA GLU A 588 -11.97 3.60 -19.10
C GLU A 588 -13.49 3.81 -18.97
N THR A 589 -13.97 4.98 -19.41
CA THR A 589 -15.40 5.29 -19.38
C THR A 589 -16.16 4.55 -20.50
N SER A 590 -17.43 4.31 -20.27
CA SER A 590 -18.33 3.69 -21.26
C SER A 590 -18.37 4.50 -22.55
N ARG A 591 -18.22 3.82 -23.68
CA ARG A 591 -18.20 4.45 -25.00
C ARG A 591 -19.55 5.05 -25.39
N THR A 592 -20.65 4.33 -25.10
CA THR A 592 -22.03 4.73 -25.44
C THR A 592 -22.87 4.84 -24.18
N ARG A 593 -23.52 5.99 -23.97
CA ARG A 593 -24.31 6.29 -22.77
C ARG A 593 -25.70 6.80 -23.16
N PRO A 594 -26.71 5.92 -23.22
CA PRO A 594 -28.10 6.32 -23.35
C PRO A 594 -28.62 6.90 -22.04
N SER A 595 -29.51 7.88 -22.13
CA SER A 595 -30.23 8.44 -21.01
C SER A 595 -31.65 8.89 -21.41
N VAL A 596 -32.55 8.82 -20.45
CA VAL A 596 -33.93 9.30 -20.58
C VAL A 596 -34.25 10.15 -19.36
N GLN A 597 -34.86 11.28 -19.61
CA GLN A 597 -35.43 12.20 -18.62
C GLN A 597 -36.91 12.41 -18.92
N THR A 598 -37.74 12.42 -17.88
CA THR A 598 -39.17 12.67 -18.02
C THR A 598 -39.73 13.35 -16.79
N GLY A 599 -40.86 14.04 -16.93
CA GLY A 599 -41.49 14.71 -15.82
C GLY A 599 -42.77 15.43 -16.20
N VAL A 600 -43.28 16.20 -15.25
CA VAL A 600 -44.47 17.04 -15.40
C VAL A 600 -44.18 18.48 -15.02
N ASP A 601 -44.75 19.38 -15.80
CA ASP A 601 -44.76 20.83 -15.58
C ASP A 601 -46.14 21.25 -15.05
N TYR A 602 -46.18 22.09 -14.02
CA TYR A 602 -47.38 22.77 -13.54
C TYR A 602 -47.21 24.28 -13.70
N ALA A 603 -48.03 24.90 -14.55
CA ALA A 603 -47.99 26.33 -14.77
C ALA A 603 -48.83 27.08 -13.71
N PHE A 604 -48.16 27.70 -12.72
CA PHE A 604 -48.83 28.57 -11.73
C PHE A 604 -49.43 29.81 -12.38
N SER A 605 -48.64 30.39 -13.29
CA SER A 605 -49.03 31.57 -14.07
C SER A 605 -48.43 31.44 -15.49
N PRO A 606 -48.78 32.36 -16.42
CA PRO A 606 -48.12 32.40 -17.72
C PRO A 606 -46.60 32.58 -17.67
N SER A 607 -46.11 33.12 -16.55
CA SER A 607 -44.69 33.42 -16.34
C SER A 607 -43.96 32.52 -15.33
N ALA A 608 -44.63 31.55 -14.69
CA ALA A 608 -44.02 30.68 -13.67
C ALA A 608 -44.48 29.21 -13.78
N VAL A 609 -43.53 28.30 -13.86
CA VAL A 609 -43.72 26.86 -14.05
C VAL A 609 -42.92 26.07 -13.01
N LEU A 610 -43.58 25.17 -12.30
CA LEU A 610 -42.95 24.16 -11.44
C LEU A 610 -42.80 22.87 -12.22
N SER A 611 -41.57 22.38 -12.32
CA SER A 611 -41.23 21.12 -12.99
C SER A 611 -40.81 20.07 -11.95
N LEU A 612 -41.45 18.91 -11.95
CA LEU A 612 -41.03 17.72 -11.21
C LEU A 612 -40.63 16.66 -12.21
N GLY A 613 -39.44 16.11 -12.09
CA GLY A 613 -38.97 15.12 -13.03
C GLY A 613 -37.90 14.17 -12.45
N GLY A 614 -37.61 13.15 -13.24
CA GLY A 614 -36.57 12.19 -12.98
C GLY A 614 -35.84 11.81 -14.25
N TYR A 615 -34.71 11.20 -14.07
CA TYR A 615 -33.94 10.65 -15.18
C TYR A 615 -33.33 9.29 -14.79
N VAL A 616 -33.01 8.53 -15.82
CA VAL A 616 -32.23 7.31 -15.75
C VAL A 616 -31.29 7.25 -16.96
N GLY A 617 -30.06 6.81 -16.76
CA GLY A 617 -29.11 6.66 -17.85
C GLY A 617 -27.91 5.80 -17.47
N ARG A 618 -27.14 5.42 -18.47
CA ARG A 618 -25.88 4.71 -18.28
C ARG A 618 -24.83 5.71 -17.78
N ASN A 619 -24.14 5.34 -16.68
CA ASN A 619 -23.08 6.17 -16.14
C ASN A 619 -21.74 6.00 -16.86
N ALA A 620 -20.72 6.76 -16.43
CA ALA A 620 -19.40 6.72 -17.05
C ALA A 620 -18.72 5.34 -16.98
N PHE A 621 -19.00 4.51 -15.95
CA PHE A 621 -18.34 3.21 -15.74
C PHE A 621 -19.30 2.01 -15.87
N SER A 622 -20.21 2.08 -16.81
CA SER A 622 -21.14 0.99 -17.19
C SER A 622 -22.24 0.65 -16.16
N GLY A 623 -22.36 1.43 -15.09
CA GLY A 623 -23.48 1.35 -14.16
C GLY A 623 -24.67 2.18 -14.60
N THR A 624 -25.66 2.30 -13.73
CA THR A 624 -26.88 3.11 -13.94
C THR A 624 -26.89 4.31 -13.00
N ASP A 625 -27.06 5.49 -13.57
CA ASP A 625 -27.38 6.71 -12.84
C ASP A 625 -28.86 6.98 -12.93
N LYS A 626 -29.43 7.42 -11.81
CA LYS A 626 -30.82 7.87 -11.72
C LYS A 626 -30.90 9.06 -10.77
N GLY A 627 -31.90 9.89 -10.99
CA GLY A 627 -32.10 11.04 -10.11
C GLY A 627 -33.47 11.63 -10.25
N MET A 628 -33.78 12.52 -9.32
CA MET A 628 -35.02 13.31 -9.28
C MET A 628 -34.65 14.77 -9.10
N PHE A 629 -35.48 15.62 -9.64
CA PHE A 629 -35.33 17.07 -9.47
C PHE A 629 -36.68 17.78 -9.39
N LEU A 630 -36.68 18.87 -8.68
CA LEU A 630 -37.76 19.85 -8.60
C LEU A 630 -37.20 21.19 -9.03
N LYS A 631 -37.83 21.88 -10.00
CA LYS A 631 -37.40 23.19 -10.51
C LYS A 631 -38.54 24.15 -10.62
N LEU A 632 -38.35 25.36 -10.15
CA LEU A 632 -39.21 26.51 -10.40
C LEU A 632 -38.53 27.36 -11.47
N ASN A 633 -39.20 27.55 -12.58
CA ASN A 633 -38.75 28.38 -13.69
C ASN A 633 -39.68 29.56 -13.89
N GLY A 634 -39.15 30.71 -14.21
CA GLY A 634 -39.98 31.89 -14.46
C GLY A 634 -39.35 32.92 -15.40
N LYS A 635 -40.19 33.84 -15.85
CA LYS A 635 -39.83 35.01 -16.69
C LYS A 635 -40.52 36.26 -16.17
N PHE A 636 -39.90 37.41 -16.28
CA PHE A 636 -40.48 38.72 -15.92
C PHE A 636 -39.90 39.86 -16.74
#